data_6ae9839e6577d4fa31e1f8fec7c316d0
#
_entry.id   6ae9839e6577d4fa31e1f8fec7c316d0
#
_cell.length_a   1.000
_cell.length_b   1.000
_cell.length_c   1.000
_cell.angle_alpha   90.00
_cell.angle_beta   90.00
_cell.angle_gamma   90.00
#
_symmetry.space_group_name_H-M   'P 1'
#
loop_
_entity.id
_entity.type
_entity.pdbx_description
1 polymer ?
#
loop_
_entity_poly.entity_id
_entity_poly.type
_entity_poly.pdbx_seq_one_letter_code
_entity_poly.pdbx_strand_id
1 'polypeptide(L)'
;VKRAYYYKKNGADIIDIGCLPSTPFPHMEELIRTLKQEGFTVSLDSLDNQDLLRGGKAGADFLLSLHESSVWIADEVASTPILIPEKHEDLASLDRAIDALQAKNRPFIVDPILDPLHFGFTRSVVRYHEVRKNHPDIEIMMGIGNLTELTHADTAGMNALLLGICSELDVNHILATEVSRHACRAIKEADLARRIMLAAKE
;
A
#
# COMPACT_ATOMS: atom_id res chain seq x y z
N VAL A 1 -1.07 18.06 -7.47
CA VAL A 1 -2.51 18.16 -7.75
C VAL A 1 -2.85 17.61 -9.13
N LYS A 2 -2.31 18.12 -10.27
CA LYS A 2 -2.64 17.62 -11.63
C LYS A 2 -2.47 16.10 -11.78
N ARG A 3 -1.40 15.53 -11.21
CA ARG A 3 -1.13 14.09 -11.25
C ARG A 3 -2.19 13.32 -10.43
N ALA A 4 -2.63 13.85 -9.31
CA ALA A 4 -3.69 13.25 -8.49
C ALA A 4 -5.02 13.15 -9.27
N TYR A 5 -5.43 14.20 -9.96
CA TYR A 5 -6.62 14.15 -10.84
C TYR A 5 -6.48 13.15 -11.98
N TYR A 6 -5.29 13.04 -12.56
CA TYR A 6 -5.00 12.03 -13.57
C TYR A 6 -5.18 10.61 -13.02
N TYR A 7 -4.62 10.32 -11.84
CA TYR A 7 -4.76 9.02 -11.21
C TYR A 7 -6.20 8.71 -10.83
N LYS A 8 -6.93 9.66 -10.24
CA LYS A 8 -8.34 9.52 -9.93
C LYS A 8 -9.17 9.19 -11.17
N LYS A 9 -8.92 9.88 -12.29
CA LYS A 9 -9.59 9.61 -13.58
C LYS A 9 -9.28 8.20 -14.12
N ASN A 10 -8.14 7.64 -13.79
CA ASN A 10 -7.72 6.30 -14.19
C ASN A 10 -8.05 5.20 -13.16
N GLY A 11 -8.84 5.50 -12.13
CA GLY A 11 -9.40 4.52 -11.22
C GLY A 11 -8.76 4.45 -9.84
N ALA A 12 -7.82 5.36 -9.51
CA ALA A 12 -7.29 5.45 -8.15
C ALA A 12 -8.34 6.03 -7.18
N ASP A 13 -8.55 5.36 -6.07
CA ASP A 13 -9.44 5.79 -4.98
C ASP A 13 -8.67 6.63 -3.95
N ILE A 14 -7.38 6.34 -3.75
CA ILE A 14 -6.46 6.98 -2.80
C ILE A 14 -5.26 7.51 -3.56
N ILE A 15 -4.76 8.67 -3.18
CA ILE A 15 -3.54 9.27 -3.74
C ILE A 15 -2.40 9.08 -2.75
N ASP A 16 -1.41 8.30 -3.15
CA ASP A 16 -0.22 8.08 -2.35
C ASP A 16 0.86 9.14 -2.60
N ILE A 17 1.51 9.57 -1.51
CA ILE A 17 2.65 10.47 -1.50
C ILE A 17 3.85 9.69 -0.99
N GLY A 18 4.72 9.24 -1.90
CA GLY A 18 5.95 8.55 -1.55
C GLY A 18 7.08 9.52 -1.16
N CYS A 19 7.72 9.27 -0.04
CA CYS A 19 8.95 9.95 0.39
C CYS A 19 10.17 9.16 -0.07
N LEU A 20 11.15 9.84 -0.65
CA LEU A 20 12.41 9.20 -1.00
C LEU A 20 13.28 9.05 0.25
N PRO A 21 13.89 7.86 0.48
CA PRO A 21 14.76 7.66 1.63
C PRO A 21 15.86 8.72 1.74
N SER A 22 16.09 9.22 2.95
CA SER A 22 17.14 10.22 3.26
C SER A 22 17.05 11.51 2.44
N THR A 23 15.90 11.82 1.87
CA THR A 23 15.67 13.03 1.05
C THR A 23 14.65 13.93 1.74
N PRO A 24 15.01 15.16 2.13
CA PRO A 24 14.05 16.08 2.76
C PRO A 24 12.86 16.39 1.83
N PHE A 25 11.66 16.37 2.39
CA PHE A 25 10.43 16.77 1.70
C PHE A 25 9.77 17.96 2.43
N PRO A 26 10.28 19.19 2.21
CA PRO A 26 9.88 20.36 3.00
C PRO A 26 8.42 20.79 2.78
N HIS A 27 7.82 20.46 1.64
CA HIS A 27 6.42 20.83 1.30
C HIS A 27 5.43 19.68 1.48
N MET A 28 5.79 18.62 2.18
CA MET A 28 4.96 17.43 2.34
C MET A 28 3.62 17.76 3.01
N GLU A 29 3.64 18.46 4.13
CA GLU A 29 2.42 18.81 4.87
C GLU A 29 1.51 19.75 4.07
N GLU A 30 2.09 20.68 3.31
CA GLU A 30 1.35 21.58 2.43
C GLU A 30 0.66 20.79 1.31
N LEU A 31 1.38 19.83 0.70
CA LEU A 31 0.84 18.97 -0.34
C LEU A 31 -0.32 18.10 0.18
N ILE A 32 -0.16 17.49 1.38
CA ILE A 32 -1.22 16.70 2.01
C ILE A 32 -2.46 17.58 2.22
N ARG A 33 -2.33 18.75 2.86
CA ARG A 33 -3.45 19.65 3.11
C ARG A 33 -4.12 20.11 1.81
N THR A 34 -3.34 20.41 0.78
CA THR A 34 -3.88 20.79 -0.53
C THR A 34 -4.70 19.67 -1.15
N LEU A 35 -4.18 18.43 -1.16
CA LEU A 35 -4.92 17.28 -1.70
C LEU A 35 -6.20 17.00 -0.89
N LYS A 36 -6.14 17.12 0.43
CA LYS A 36 -7.33 16.99 1.30
C LYS A 36 -8.37 18.06 1.00
N GLN A 37 -7.98 19.31 0.79
CA GLN A 37 -8.88 20.41 0.41
C GLN A 37 -9.54 20.19 -0.95
N GLU A 38 -8.83 19.55 -1.89
CA GLU A 38 -9.34 19.12 -3.20
C GLU A 38 -10.25 17.86 -3.13
N GLY A 39 -10.49 17.32 -1.93
CA GLY A 39 -11.38 16.18 -1.71
C GLY A 39 -10.76 14.82 -2.06
N PHE A 40 -9.44 14.70 -2.03
CA PHE A 40 -8.77 13.41 -2.17
C PHE A 40 -8.66 12.70 -0.82
N THR A 41 -8.72 11.37 -0.86
CA THR A 41 -8.19 10.50 0.18
C THR A 41 -6.68 10.38 -0.05
N VAL A 42 -5.87 10.56 1.00
CA VAL A 42 -4.42 10.68 0.88
C VAL A 42 -3.72 9.66 1.76
N SER A 43 -2.76 8.95 1.20
CA SER A 43 -1.78 8.17 1.95
C SER A 43 -0.40 8.83 1.89
N LEU A 44 0.42 8.55 2.89
CA LEU A 44 1.83 8.92 2.93
C LEU A 44 2.65 7.66 3.13
N ASP A 45 3.61 7.41 2.23
CA ASP A 45 4.57 6.32 2.34
C ASP A 45 5.96 6.85 2.69
N SER A 46 6.46 6.46 3.84
CA SER A 46 7.81 6.78 4.31
C SER A 46 8.33 5.71 5.26
N LEU A 47 9.65 5.49 5.22
CA LEU A 47 10.37 4.71 6.22
C LEU A 47 10.90 5.58 7.38
N ASP A 48 10.70 6.90 7.32
CA ASP A 48 11.11 7.83 8.37
C ASP A 48 9.93 8.12 9.33
N ASN A 49 10.10 7.78 10.61
CA ASN A 49 9.09 7.97 11.63
C ASN A 49 8.66 9.45 11.79
N GLN A 50 9.58 10.40 11.57
CA GLN A 50 9.25 11.82 11.65
C GLN A 50 8.38 12.26 10.48
N ASP A 51 8.65 11.76 9.27
CA ASP A 51 7.80 12.04 8.12
C ASP A 51 6.40 11.44 8.32
N LEU A 52 6.29 10.20 8.80
CA LEU A 52 5.02 9.58 9.13
C LEU A 52 4.22 10.40 10.15
N LEU A 53 4.88 10.82 11.24
CA LEU A 53 4.25 11.63 12.28
C LEU A 53 3.79 13.00 11.75
N ARG A 54 4.62 13.68 10.95
CA ARG A 54 4.30 14.97 10.32
C ARG A 54 3.15 14.82 9.34
N GLY A 55 3.18 13.79 8.50
CA GLY A 55 2.14 13.52 7.52
C GLY A 55 0.79 13.20 8.14
N GLY A 56 0.78 12.37 9.19
CA GLY A 56 -0.42 12.09 9.96
C GLY A 56 -1.01 13.35 10.62
N LYS A 57 -0.17 14.18 11.23
CA LYS A 57 -0.59 15.49 11.80
C LYS A 57 -1.06 16.49 10.72
N ALA A 58 -0.59 16.36 9.49
CA ALA A 58 -1.06 17.16 8.36
C ALA A 58 -2.42 16.70 7.80
N GLY A 59 -2.91 15.51 8.20
CA GLY A 59 -4.22 14.98 7.84
C GLY A 59 -4.22 13.90 6.77
N ALA A 60 -3.10 13.18 6.57
CA ALA A 60 -3.10 11.98 5.76
C ALA A 60 -4.08 10.95 6.35
N ASP A 61 -4.86 10.29 5.50
CA ASP A 61 -5.84 9.27 5.94
C ASP A 61 -5.16 7.94 6.27
N PHE A 62 -4.07 7.62 5.55
CA PHE A 62 -3.29 6.40 5.74
C PHE A 62 -1.80 6.74 5.87
N LEU A 63 -1.09 5.94 6.66
CA LEU A 63 0.36 5.99 6.78
C LEU A 63 0.94 4.63 6.42
N LEU A 64 1.75 4.61 5.37
CA LEU A 64 2.41 3.40 4.91
C LEU A 64 3.77 3.26 5.57
N SER A 65 4.06 2.00 5.82
CA SER A 65 5.29 1.38 6.24
C SER A 65 5.58 1.53 7.72
N LEU A 66 4.54 1.29 8.57
CA LEU A 66 4.74 1.16 10.00
C LEU A 66 5.20 -0.26 10.37
N HIS A 67 6.27 -0.33 11.14
CA HIS A 67 6.82 -1.55 11.72
C HIS A 67 6.38 -1.72 13.18
N GLU A 68 6.64 -2.89 13.77
CA GLU A 68 6.47 -3.11 15.21
C GLU A 68 7.14 -1.98 16.03
N SER A 69 8.34 -1.59 15.66
CA SER A 69 9.13 -0.53 16.33
C SER A 69 8.53 0.88 16.19
N SER A 70 7.66 1.12 15.21
CA SER A 70 7.03 2.42 14.93
C SER A 70 5.52 2.45 15.14
N VAL A 71 4.90 1.36 15.57
CA VAL A 71 3.45 1.26 15.79
C VAL A 71 2.89 2.29 16.78
N TRP A 72 3.74 2.84 17.66
CA TRP A 72 3.39 3.93 18.58
C TRP A 72 2.90 5.21 17.87
N ILE A 73 3.29 5.43 16.59
CA ILE A 73 2.82 6.57 15.79
C ILE A 73 1.30 6.57 15.65
N ALA A 74 0.68 5.38 15.62
CA ALA A 74 -0.77 5.25 15.56
C ALA A 74 -1.50 5.84 16.79
N ASP A 75 -0.82 6.02 17.91
CA ASP A 75 -1.37 6.67 19.11
C ASP A 75 -1.33 8.21 18.99
N GLU A 76 -0.47 8.74 18.13
CA GLU A 76 -0.21 10.19 17.99
C GLU A 76 -1.03 10.86 16.87
N VAL A 77 -1.63 10.06 15.98
CA VAL A 77 -2.34 10.56 14.79
C VAL A 77 -3.65 9.81 14.55
N ALA A 78 -4.55 10.43 13.80
CA ALA A 78 -5.83 9.81 13.44
C ALA A 78 -5.75 8.86 12.24
N SER A 79 -4.68 8.93 11.45
CA SER A 79 -4.47 8.14 10.24
C SER A 79 -4.56 6.64 10.49
N THR A 80 -5.07 5.88 9.55
CA THR A 80 -5.04 4.40 9.59
C THR A 80 -3.64 3.92 9.21
N PRO A 81 -2.94 3.19 10.09
CA PRO A 81 -1.61 2.65 9.79
C PRO A 81 -1.70 1.46 8.84
N ILE A 82 -0.72 1.34 7.95
CA ILE A 82 -0.47 0.16 7.14
C ILE A 82 0.80 -0.49 7.69
N LEU A 83 0.65 -1.70 8.23
CA LEU A 83 1.69 -2.44 8.92
C LEU A 83 2.50 -3.27 7.93
N ILE A 84 3.81 -3.24 8.08
CA ILE A 84 4.75 -4.10 7.36
C ILE A 84 5.65 -4.84 8.34
N PRO A 85 6.23 -6.00 7.98
CA PRO A 85 7.21 -6.69 8.83
C PRO A 85 8.50 -5.87 8.97
N GLU A 86 9.21 -6.01 10.11
CA GLU A 86 10.53 -5.36 10.34
C GLU A 86 11.57 -5.76 9.29
N LYS A 87 11.48 -7.00 8.82
CA LYS A 87 12.22 -7.54 7.67
C LYS A 87 11.24 -8.37 6.84
N HIS A 88 11.42 -8.43 5.54
CA HIS A 88 10.47 -9.06 4.61
C HIS A 88 10.03 -10.49 5.01
N GLU A 89 10.86 -11.27 5.65
CA GLU A 89 10.54 -12.63 6.07
C GLU A 89 10.14 -12.77 7.55
N ASP A 90 10.10 -11.64 8.30
CA ASP A 90 9.80 -11.65 9.75
C ASP A 90 8.30 -11.43 10.00
N LEU A 91 7.50 -12.45 9.68
CA LEU A 91 6.07 -12.40 9.98
C LEU A 91 5.77 -12.31 11.48
N ALA A 92 6.67 -12.78 12.34
CA ALA A 92 6.47 -12.70 13.78
C ALA A 92 6.47 -11.24 14.28
N SER A 93 7.26 -10.34 13.68
CA SER A 93 7.20 -8.90 13.99
C SER A 93 5.89 -8.28 13.50
N LEU A 94 5.38 -8.72 12.35
CA LEU A 94 4.09 -8.28 11.82
C LEU A 94 2.94 -8.74 12.74
N ASP A 95 2.94 -9.98 13.20
CA ASP A 95 1.95 -10.51 14.15
C ASP A 95 1.94 -9.70 15.44
N ARG A 96 3.11 -9.35 16.02
CA ARG A 96 3.19 -8.51 17.22
C ARG A 96 2.67 -7.09 16.99
N ALA A 97 2.90 -6.51 15.81
CA ALA A 97 2.33 -5.20 15.46
C ALA A 97 0.80 -5.26 15.31
N ILE A 98 0.27 -6.32 14.72
CA ILE A 98 -1.17 -6.60 14.63
C ILE A 98 -1.77 -6.70 16.04
N ASP A 99 -1.21 -7.53 16.90
CA ASP A 99 -1.68 -7.73 18.27
C ASP A 99 -1.70 -6.41 19.05
N ALA A 100 -0.67 -5.58 18.89
CA ALA A 100 -0.57 -4.28 19.55
C ALA A 100 -1.71 -3.31 19.16
N LEU A 101 -2.13 -3.29 17.91
CA LEU A 101 -3.23 -2.43 17.44
C LEU A 101 -4.60 -3.06 17.72
N GLN A 102 -4.75 -4.38 17.64
CA GLN A 102 -5.98 -5.08 18.02
C GLN A 102 -6.30 -4.89 19.49
N ALA A 103 -5.31 -4.98 20.38
CA ALA A 103 -5.49 -4.73 21.82
C ALA A 103 -6.02 -3.32 22.12
N LYS A 104 -5.78 -2.36 21.22
CA LYS A 104 -6.27 -0.96 21.32
C LYS A 104 -7.57 -0.72 20.56
N ASN A 105 -8.13 -1.73 19.89
CA ASN A 105 -9.23 -1.60 18.92
C ASN A 105 -8.95 -0.53 17.86
N ARG A 106 -7.69 -0.38 17.45
CA ARG A 106 -7.27 0.58 16.44
C ARG A 106 -7.39 -0.06 15.04
N PRO A 107 -8.10 0.55 14.08
CA PRO A 107 -8.13 0.03 12.70
C PRO A 107 -6.74 0.12 12.06
N PHE A 108 -6.41 -0.87 11.25
CA PHE A 108 -5.15 -0.98 10.52
C PHE A 108 -5.33 -1.82 9.25
N ILE A 109 -4.37 -1.74 8.35
CA ILE A 109 -4.22 -2.57 7.16
C ILE A 109 -2.86 -3.25 7.26
N VAL A 110 -2.69 -4.42 6.63
CA VAL A 110 -1.43 -5.16 6.65
C VAL A 110 -0.90 -5.33 5.23
N ASP A 111 0.37 -5.02 5.01
CA ASP A 111 1.10 -5.34 3.78
C ASP A 111 2.25 -6.31 4.09
N PRO A 112 2.12 -7.61 3.78
CA PRO A 112 3.22 -8.58 3.92
C PRO A 112 4.40 -8.34 2.98
N ILE A 113 4.35 -7.33 2.12
CA ILE A 113 5.31 -6.90 1.10
C ILE A 113 5.44 -7.89 -0.06
N LEU A 114 5.10 -7.45 -1.27
CA LEU A 114 5.33 -8.19 -2.49
C LEU A 114 6.76 -7.96 -2.98
N ASP A 115 7.55 -9.03 -3.08
CA ASP A 115 8.92 -8.96 -3.59
C ASP A 115 8.95 -9.02 -5.13
N PRO A 116 9.94 -8.39 -5.79
CA PRO A 116 10.11 -8.49 -7.24
C PRO A 116 10.49 -9.91 -7.70
N LEU A 117 10.32 -10.17 -8.99
CA LEU A 117 10.83 -11.42 -9.61
C LEU A 117 12.33 -11.57 -9.36
N HIS A 118 12.77 -12.80 -9.12
CA HIS A 118 14.13 -13.21 -8.72
C HIS A 118 14.58 -12.75 -7.33
N PHE A 119 13.84 -11.84 -6.67
CA PHE A 119 14.16 -11.33 -5.35
C PHE A 119 13.21 -11.83 -4.25
N GLY A 120 12.36 -12.80 -4.57
CA GLY A 120 11.49 -13.42 -3.56
C GLY A 120 10.00 -13.46 -3.93
N PHE A 121 9.61 -13.10 -5.14
CA PHE A 121 8.20 -13.03 -5.58
C PHE A 121 7.36 -14.23 -5.14
N THR A 122 7.80 -15.43 -5.45
CA THR A 122 7.03 -16.66 -5.10
C THR A 122 6.87 -16.81 -3.58
N ARG A 123 7.93 -16.51 -2.81
CA ARG A 123 7.88 -16.56 -1.34
C ARG A 123 6.95 -15.49 -0.78
N SER A 124 6.93 -14.31 -1.39
CA SER A 124 6.03 -13.25 -0.96
C SER A 124 4.56 -13.61 -1.18
N VAL A 125 4.21 -14.25 -2.29
CA VAL A 125 2.84 -14.77 -2.52
C VAL A 125 2.44 -15.78 -1.44
N VAL A 126 3.34 -16.70 -1.07
CA VAL A 126 3.11 -17.64 0.04
C VAL A 126 2.92 -16.87 1.36
N ARG A 127 3.70 -15.84 1.61
CA ARG A 127 3.59 -14.97 2.80
C ARG A 127 2.22 -14.29 2.89
N TYR A 128 1.67 -13.79 1.79
CA TYR A 128 0.29 -13.27 1.74
C TYR A 128 -0.74 -14.35 2.09
N HIS A 129 -0.57 -15.56 1.56
CA HIS A 129 -1.45 -16.67 1.90
C HIS A 129 -1.39 -17.04 3.39
N GLU A 130 -0.19 -17.09 3.97
CA GLU A 130 0.01 -17.36 5.40
C GLU A 130 -0.65 -16.29 6.28
N VAL A 131 -0.46 -15.01 5.96
CA VAL A 131 -1.09 -13.91 6.69
C VAL A 131 -2.61 -14.02 6.61
N ARG A 132 -3.19 -14.25 5.43
CA ARG A 132 -4.65 -14.44 5.31
C ARG A 132 -5.16 -15.64 6.09
N LYS A 133 -4.42 -16.75 6.08
CA LYS A 133 -4.78 -17.97 6.83
C LYS A 133 -4.75 -17.73 8.35
N ASN A 134 -3.76 -17.00 8.84
CA ASN A 134 -3.60 -16.74 10.28
C ASN A 134 -4.53 -15.63 10.77
N HIS A 135 -4.85 -14.67 9.91
CA HIS A 135 -5.68 -13.51 10.21
C HIS A 135 -6.80 -13.37 9.17
N PRO A 136 -7.87 -14.19 9.23
CA PRO A 136 -8.89 -14.25 8.17
C PRO A 136 -9.69 -12.97 7.99
N ASP A 137 -9.82 -12.14 9.03
CA ASP A 137 -10.73 -10.99 9.05
C ASP A 137 -10.01 -9.63 8.90
N ILE A 138 -8.67 -9.59 8.76
CA ILE A 138 -7.95 -8.32 8.62
C ILE A 138 -7.97 -7.80 7.18
N GLU A 139 -7.86 -6.50 7.03
CA GLU A 139 -7.63 -5.88 5.72
C GLU A 139 -6.18 -6.03 5.29
N ILE A 140 -5.98 -6.45 4.05
CA ILE A 140 -4.65 -6.65 3.45
C ILE A 140 -4.48 -5.73 2.26
N MET A 141 -3.29 -5.14 2.15
CA MET A 141 -2.82 -4.39 0.98
C MET A 141 -1.73 -5.20 0.25
N MET A 142 -1.64 -5.03 -1.06
CA MET A 142 -0.54 -5.56 -1.88
C MET A 142 0.09 -4.46 -2.72
N GLY A 143 1.39 -4.25 -2.58
CA GLY A 143 2.19 -3.33 -3.38
C GLY A 143 2.50 -3.90 -4.76
N ILE A 144 1.55 -3.87 -5.70
CA ILE A 144 1.72 -4.46 -7.06
C ILE A 144 2.74 -3.69 -7.90
N GLY A 145 3.03 -2.44 -7.56
CA GLY A 145 4.06 -1.64 -8.19
C GLY A 145 5.45 -2.29 -8.15
N ASN A 146 5.76 -3.05 -7.10
CA ASN A 146 7.02 -3.78 -6.97
C ASN A 146 7.25 -4.80 -8.09
N LEU A 147 6.20 -5.29 -8.72
CA LEU A 147 6.33 -6.17 -9.88
C LEU A 147 6.24 -5.38 -11.19
N THR A 148 5.22 -4.54 -11.35
CA THR A 148 4.96 -3.84 -12.62
C THR A 148 6.03 -2.83 -13.00
N GLU A 149 6.68 -2.18 -12.03
CA GLU A 149 7.76 -1.22 -12.26
C GLU A 149 9.13 -1.86 -12.46
N LEU A 150 9.38 -2.98 -11.76
CA LEU A 150 10.70 -3.62 -11.75
C LEU A 150 10.83 -4.76 -12.77
N THR A 151 9.75 -5.08 -13.49
CA THR A 151 9.73 -6.08 -14.55
C THR A 151 9.38 -5.43 -15.88
N HIS A 152 10.34 -5.35 -16.81
CA HIS A 152 10.15 -4.76 -18.13
C HIS A 152 9.37 -5.73 -19.06
N ALA A 153 8.09 -5.95 -18.75
CA ALA A 153 7.20 -6.84 -19.47
C ALA A 153 5.79 -6.23 -19.59
N ASP A 154 4.83 -7.00 -20.09
CA ASP A 154 3.43 -6.58 -20.23
C ASP A 154 2.78 -6.31 -18.86
N THR A 155 2.56 -5.04 -18.55
CA THR A 155 1.93 -4.62 -17.29
C THR A 155 0.46 -4.99 -17.21
N ALA A 156 -0.26 -5.10 -18.33
CA ALA A 156 -1.66 -5.50 -18.34
C ALA A 156 -1.83 -6.97 -17.91
N GLY A 157 -1.00 -7.88 -18.44
CA GLY A 157 -0.99 -9.28 -18.02
C GLY A 157 -0.53 -9.46 -16.57
N MET A 158 0.49 -8.71 -16.14
CA MET A 158 0.94 -8.72 -14.74
C MET A 158 -0.16 -8.23 -13.78
N ASN A 159 -0.82 -7.13 -14.09
CA ASN A 159 -1.94 -6.63 -13.30
C ASN A 159 -3.08 -7.65 -13.25
N ALA A 160 -3.45 -8.27 -14.36
CA ALA A 160 -4.50 -9.29 -14.39
C ALA A 160 -4.16 -10.48 -13.47
N LEU A 161 -2.93 -11.01 -13.53
CA LEU A 161 -2.48 -12.08 -12.66
C LEU A 161 -2.48 -11.67 -11.18
N LEU A 162 -1.91 -10.51 -10.86
CA LEU A 162 -1.82 -10.04 -9.47
C LEU A 162 -3.20 -9.78 -8.88
N LEU A 163 -4.11 -9.16 -9.62
CA LEU A 163 -5.48 -8.94 -9.16
C LEU A 163 -6.28 -10.25 -9.05
N GLY A 164 -5.93 -11.29 -9.83
CA GLY A 164 -6.43 -12.65 -9.63
C GLY A 164 -6.00 -13.21 -8.27
N ILE A 165 -4.71 -13.13 -7.94
CA ILE A 165 -4.16 -13.52 -6.63
C ILE A 165 -4.83 -12.70 -5.51
N CYS A 166 -4.96 -11.37 -5.66
CA CYS A 166 -5.65 -10.52 -4.70
C CYS A 166 -7.10 -10.98 -4.48
N SER A 167 -7.79 -11.34 -5.55
CA SER A 167 -9.18 -11.83 -5.49
C SER A 167 -9.31 -13.17 -4.76
N GLU A 168 -8.37 -14.11 -4.97
CA GLU A 168 -8.35 -15.41 -4.28
C GLU A 168 -8.02 -15.29 -2.79
N LEU A 169 -7.17 -14.32 -2.43
CA LEU A 169 -6.73 -14.09 -1.05
C LEU A 169 -7.53 -13.01 -0.31
N ASP A 170 -8.60 -12.48 -0.91
CA ASP A 170 -9.41 -11.38 -0.37
C ASP A 170 -8.54 -10.18 0.04
N VAL A 171 -7.54 -9.82 -0.79
CA VAL A 171 -6.74 -8.61 -0.62
C VAL A 171 -7.60 -7.40 -0.98
N ASN A 172 -7.79 -6.49 -0.04
CA ASN A 172 -8.76 -5.40 -0.12
C ASN A 172 -8.20 -4.14 -0.75
N HIS A 173 -6.89 -3.94 -0.67
CA HIS A 173 -6.18 -2.74 -1.11
C HIS A 173 -5.01 -3.09 -2.01
N ILE A 174 -4.72 -2.24 -2.97
CA ILE A 174 -3.52 -2.34 -3.81
C ILE A 174 -2.80 -0.99 -3.87
N LEU A 175 -1.47 -1.03 -3.91
CA LEU A 175 -0.63 0.12 -4.23
C LEU A 175 -0.05 -0.09 -5.63
N ALA A 176 -0.48 0.74 -6.58
CA ALA A 176 -0.01 0.75 -7.96
C ALA A 176 0.75 2.05 -8.25
N THR A 177 1.74 1.98 -9.12
CA THR A 177 2.59 3.11 -9.51
C THR A 177 2.68 3.25 -11.02
N GLU A 178 2.99 4.47 -11.49
CA GLU A 178 3.25 4.80 -12.90
C GLU A 178 4.48 5.71 -12.98
N VAL A 179 5.67 5.16 -12.75
CA VAL A 179 6.94 5.89 -12.80
C VAL A 179 7.70 5.57 -14.09
N SER A 180 7.84 4.29 -14.41
CA SER A 180 8.54 3.83 -15.60
C SER A 180 7.70 4.01 -16.87
N ARG A 181 8.38 4.19 -18.03
CA ARG A 181 7.67 4.33 -19.30
C ARG A 181 6.81 3.13 -19.68
N HIS A 182 7.26 1.91 -19.37
CA HIS A 182 6.49 0.69 -19.66
C HIS A 182 5.28 0.54 -18.74
N ALA A 183 5.30 1.15 -17.55
CA ALA A 183 4.20 1.13 -16.58
C ALA A 183 3.25 2.34 -16.67
N CYS A 184 3.33 3.15 -17.72
CA CYS A 184 2.60 4.43 -17.87
C CYS A 184 1.06 4.32 -17.90
N ARG A 185 0.49 3.10 -17.83
CA ARG A 185 -0.96 2.84 -17.76
C ARG A 185 -1.33 1.86 -16.64
N ALA A 186 -0.37 1.52 -15.79
CA ALA A 186 -0.53 0.47 -14.78
C ALA A 186 -1.72 0.70 -13.84
N ILE A 187 -2.01 1.94 -13.44
CA ILE A 187 -3.17 2.26 -12.59
C ILE A 187 -4.49 1.95 -13.31
N LYS A 188 -4.63 2.37 -14.58
CA LYS A 188 -5.83 2.06 -15.36
C LYS A 188 -5.97 0.58 -15.64
N GLU A 189 -4.88 -0.11 -15.88
CA GLU A 189 -4.85 -1.56 -16.12
C GLU A 189 -5.22 -2.32 -14.86
N ALA A 190 -4.76 -1.89 -13.68
CA ALA A 190 -5.17 -2.43 -12.39
C ALA A 190 -6.67 -2.22 -12.13
N ASP A 191 -7.23 -1.03 -12.41
CA ASP A 191 -8.68 -0.77 -12.30
C ASP A 191 -9.50 -1.68 -13.23
N LEU A 192 -9.05 -1.92 -14.45
CA LEU A 192 -9.70 -2.86 -15.37
C LEU A 192 -9.59 -4.30 -14.87
N ALA A 193 -8.41 -4.71 -14.39
CA ALA A 193 -8.16 -6.05 -13.89
C ALA A 193 -9.04 -6.38 -12.67
N ARG A 194 -9.18 -5.46 -11.68
CA ARG A 194 -10.07 -5.70 -10.52
C ARG A 194 -11.52 -5.94 -10.95
N ARG A 195 -12.01 -5.23 -11.96
CA ARG A 195 -13.39 -5.40 -12.50
C ARG A 195 -13.56 -6.75 -13.20
N ILE A 196 -12.55 -7.18 -13.96
CA ILE A 196 -12.55 -8.49 -14.62
C ILE A 196 -12.57 -9.61 -13.57
N MET A 197 -11.74 -9.51 -12.52
CA MET A 197 -11.69 -10.50 -11.45
C MET A 197 -12.99 -10.54 -10.63
N LEU A 198 -13.62 -9.39 -10.39
CA LEU A 198 -14.94 -9.35 -9.74
C LEU A 198 -16.00 -10.07 -10.58
N ALA A 199 -16.07 -9.78 -11.89
CA ALA A 199 -17.00 -10.45 -12.79
C ALA A 199 -16.75 -11.95 -12.96
N ALA A 200 -15.51 -12.40 -12.75
CA ALA A 200 -15.17 -13.83 -12.83
C ALA A 200 -15.55 -14.63 -11.56
N LYS A 201 -15.90 -13.95 -10.46
CA LYS A 201 -16.42 -14.60 -9.24
C LYS A 201 -17.91 -14.93 -9.29
N GLU A 202 -18.67 -14.30 -10.19
CA GLU A 202 -20.10 -14.50 -10.43
C GLU A 202 -20.36 -15.65 -11.42
#